data_0e00f25a227c43379a878103a325b662
#
_entry.id   0e00f25a227c43379a878103a325b662
#
_cell.length_a   1.000
_cell.length_b   1.000
_cell.length_c   1.000
_cell.angle_alpha   90.00
_cell.angle_beta   90.00
_cell.angle_gamma   90.00
#
_symmetry.space_group_name_H-M   'P 1'
#
loop_
_entity.id
_entity.type
_entity.pdbx_description
1 polymer ?
#
loop_
_entity_poly.entity_id
_entity_poly.type
_entity_poly.pdbx_seq_one_letter_code
_entity_poly.pdbx_strand_id
1 'polypeptide(L)'
;TDMDIVVVNDGSSNACDAIFNKAKEFAKVLEHEVNKGKGRALKTGLGYINDNYSTEYIVVTMDADGQHTIEDALKICKVIEKSPDILVLGKRFFGNDVPLRSRFGNAMTRLVYKLATGVGVYDTQTGLRAFSYKLMPLMLDIKGERYEYEMNVLMECPKNGIEIKEVDIATIYINNNSSSHFNVLKDSYRVYKEIFKFCAASIVCFLVDYMLYCLGLIFTVSLGKGLSTVVSNVFARIISSILNFTLNKKVVFKRKGNTLKLAASYFLLALFILAGNTLVLKMFVEVLNIESKVAKLITELIFFIISWFIQKFLIFKKREEEVV
;
A
#
# COMPACT_ATOMS: atom_id res chain seq x y z
N THR A 1 -1.97 -35.27 8.75
CA THR A 1 -0.88 -34.28 8.64
C THR A 1 -0.42 -33.98 10.06
N ASP A 2 0.89 -34.07 10.33
CA ASP A 2 1.50 -33.74 11.61
C ASP A 2 1.60 -32.22 11.77
N MET A 3 0.48 -31.51 11.55
CA MET A 3 0.42 -30.04 11.68
C MET A 3 -0.44 -29.70 12.90
N ASP A 4 0.11 -28.90 13.79
CA ASP A 4 -0.65 -28.29 14.86
C ASP A 4 -1.54 -27.18 14.30
N ILE A 5 -2.79 -27.14 14.72
CA ILE A 5 -3.79 -26.20 14.22
C ILE A 5 -4.15 -25.23 15.34
N VAL A 6 -4.03 -23.92 15.06
CA VAL A 6 -4.49 -22.86 15.94
C VAL A 6 -5.62 -22.10 15.25
N VAL A 7 -6.78 -22.07 15.85
CA VAL A 7 -7.98 -21.36 15.38
C VAL A 7 -8.23 -20.17 16.29
N VAL A 8 -8.52 -19.00 15.72
CA VAL A 8 -8.89 -17.81 16.49
C VAL A 8 -10.33 -17.44 16.19
N ASN A 9 -11.19 -17.54 17.20
CA ASN A 9 -12.55 -17.03 17.18
C ASN A 9 -12.52 -15.52 17.49
N ASP A 10 -12.68 -14.69 16.49
CA ASP A 10 -12.64 -13.22 16.63
C ASP A 10 -14.02 -12.64 16.97
N GLY A 11 -14.63 -13.11 18.05
CA GLY A 11 -15.92 -12.63 18.54
C GLY A 11 -17.08 -12.96 17.60
N SER A 12 -17.14 -14.21 17.12
CA SER A 12 -18.27 -14.71 16.35
C SER A 12 -19.54 -14.82 17.22
N SER A 13 -20.71 -14.81 16.58
CA SER A 13 -21.98 -14.98 17.29
C SER A 13 -22.11 -16.39 17.90
N ASN A 14 -22.92 -16.53 18.95
CA ASN A 14 -23.19 -17.81 19.63
C ASN A 14 -23.73 -18.90 18.68
N ALA A 15 -24.28 -18.53 17.52
CA ALA A 15 -24.67 -19.48 16.49
C ALA A 15 -23.51 -20.33 15.95
N CYS A 16 -22.27 -19.86 16.13
CA CYS A 16 -21.04 -20.52 15.70
C CYS A 16 -20.43 -21.43 16.80
N ASP A 17 -20.94 -21.41 18.03
CA ASP A 17 -20.35 -22.13 19.18
C ASP A 17 -20.17 -23.61 18.92
N ALA A 18 -21.15 -24.25 18.29
CA ALA A 18 -21.08 -25.67 17.94
C ALA A 18 -19.90 -25.97 17.00
N ILE A 19 -19.58 -25.06 16.09
CA ILE A 19 -18.45 -25.20 15.14
C ILE A 19 -17.13 -25.09 15.88
N PHE A 20 -16.99 -24.09 16.76
CA PHE A 20 -15.77 -23.91 17.55
C PHE A 20 -15.56 -25.02 18.58
N ASN A 21 -16.65 -25.53 19.19
CA ASN A 21 -16.57 -26.69 20.10
C ASN A 21 -16.07 -27.93 19.36
N LYS A 22 -16.56 -28.18 18.15
CA LYS A 22 -16.03 -29.26 17.32
C LYS A 22 -14.57 -29.02 16.92
N ALA A 23 -14.17 -27.79 16.64
CA ALA A 23 -12.76 -27.44 16.33
C ALA A 23 -11.82 -27.71 17.52
N LYS A 24 -12.28 -27.56 18.77
CA LYS A 24 -11.49 -27.86 19.99
C LYS A 24 -11.08 -29.34 20.11
N GLU A 25 -11.71 -30.26 19.35
CA GLU A 25 -11.36 -31.68 19.35
C GLU A 25 -10.03 -31.97 18.64
N PHE A 26 -9.60 -31.08 17.72
CA PHE A 26 -8.43 -31.28 16.89
C PHE A 26 -7.54 -30.04 16.71
N ALA A 27 -7.91 -28.89 17.30
CA ALA A 27 -7.22 -27.64 17.19
C ALA A 27 -7.19 -26.89 18.52
N LYS A 28 -6.17 -26.05 18.73
CA LYS A 28 -6.19 -25.05 19.78
C LYS A 28 -7.08 -23.88 19.37
N VAL A 29 -8.17 -23.67 20.08
CA VAL A 29 -9.09 -22.54 19.83
C VAL A 29 -8.78 -21.42 20.81
N LEU A 30 -8.47 -20.22 20.29
CA LEU A 30 -8.32 -18.98 21.05
C LEU A 30 -9.55 -18.11 20.80
N GLU A 31 -10.03 -17.39 21.82
CA GLU A 31 -11.29 -16.65 21.73
C GLU A 31 -11.11 -15.18 22.10
N HIS A 32 -11.73 -14.31 21.32
CA HIS A 32 -11.91 -12.90 21.65
C HIS A 32 -13.36 -12.69 22.07
N GLU A 33 -13.58 -11.94 23.14
CA GLU A 33 -14.94 -11.57 23.62
C GLU A 33 -15.73 -10.75 22.59
N VAL A 34 -15.02 -9.95 21.78
CA VAL A 34 -15.59 -9.09 20.73
C VAL A 34 -14.71 -9.11 19.49
N ASN A 35 -15.28 -8.81 18.34
CA ASN A 35 -14.56 -8.72 17.08
C ASN A 35 -13.49 -7.61 17.13
N LYS A 36 -12.22 -7.98 17.12
CA LYS A 36 -11.05 -7.09 17.12
C LYS A 36 -10.47 -6.90 15.73
N GLY A 37 -10.84 -7.75 14.77
CA GLY A 37 -10.45 -7.72 13.37
C GLY A 37 -9.38 -8.74 13.00
N LYS A 38 -9.34 -9.09 11.69
CA LYS A 38 -8.50 -10.14 11.12
C LYS A 38 -7.02 -10.01 11.53
N GLY A 39 -6.45 -8.80 11.47
CA GLY A 39 -5.05 -8.56 11.85
C GLY A 39 -4.79 -8.86 13.32
N ARG A 40 -5.72 -8.53 14.23
CA ARG A 40 -5.61 -8.88 15.65
C ARG A 40 -5.73 -10.37 15.86
N ALA A 41 -6.66 -11.03 15.18
CA ALA A 41 -6.82 -12.48 15.25
C ALA A 41 -5.54 -13.20 14.80
N LEU A 42 -4.97 -12.79 13.66
CA LEU A 42 -3.67 -13.32 13.21
C LEU A 42 -2.57 -13.11 14.26
N LYS A 43 -2.42 -11.89 14.80
CA LYS A 43 -1.40 -11.63 15.85
C LYS A 43 -1.65 -12.41 17.13
N THR A 44 -2.89 -12.66 17.52
CA THR A 44 -3.22 -13.51 18.68
C THR A 44 -2.79 -14.95 18.44
N GLY A 45 -3.07 -15.51 17.25
CA GLY A 45 -2.60 -16.84 16.88
C GLY A 45 -1.08 -16.94 16.81
N LEU A 46 -0.44 -15.96 16.18
CA LEU A 46 1.02 -15.89 16.08
C LEU A 46 1.69 -15.74 17.45
N GLY A 47 1.13 -14.92 18.35
CA GLY A 47 1.61 -14.76 19.73
C GLY A 47 1.55 -16.09 20.49
N TYR A 48 0.41 -16.80 20.39
CA TYR A 48 0.29 -18.12 21.00
C TYR A 48 1.36 -19.09 20.45
N ILE A 49 1.59 -19.12 19.15
CA ILE A 49 2.63 -19.97 18.56
C ILE A 49 4.00 -19.58 19.08
N ASN A 50 4.34 -18.29 19.08
CA ASN A 50 5.62 -17.80 19.58
C ASN A 50 5.90 -18.19 21.05
N ASP A 51 4.86 -18.18 21.88
CA ASP A 51 4.98 -18.44 23.32
C ASP A 51 5.00 -19.95 23.66
N ASN A 52 4.50 -20.80 22.78
CA ASN A 52 4.34 -22.25 23.06
C ASN A 52 5.27 -23.16 22.24
N TYR A 53 5.92 -22.63 21.20
CA TYR A 53 6.82 -23.41 20.35
C TYR A 53 8.25 -22.82 20.43
N SER A 54 9.22 -23.61 20.84
CA SER A 54 10.61 -23.20 21.06
C SER A 54 11.61 -23.72 20.03
N THR A 55 11.18 -24.65 19.17
CA THR A 55 12.01 -25.22 18.10
C THR A 55 11.77 -24.53 16.76
N GLU A 56 12.55 -24.88 15.74
CA GLU A 56 12.30 -24.40 14.38
C GLU A 56 10.95 -24.90 13.86
N TYR A 57 10.12 -23.96 13.41
CA TYR A 57 8.79 -24.26 12.86
C TYR A 57 8.47 -23.37 11.65
N ILE A 58 7.50 -23.82 10.88
CA ILE A 58 6.91 -23.06 9.77
C ILE A 58 5.48 -22.71 10.17
N VAL A 59 5.12 -21.46 9.99
CA VAL A 59 3.74 -20.99 10.17
C VAL A 59 3.06 -20.84 8.83
N VAL A 60 1.85 -21.36 8.73
CA VAL A 60 0.92 -21.11 7.61
C VAL A 60 -0.30 -20.40 8.15
N THR A 61 -0.61 -19.24 7.60
CA THR A 61 -1.89 -18.57 7.82
C THR A 61 -2.85 -18.95 6.71
N MET A 62 -4.12 -19.17 7.05
CA MET A 62 -5.15 -19.58 6.11
C MET A 62 -6.49 -19.00 6.52
N ASP A 63 -7.27 -18.51 5.54
CA ASP A 63 -8.64 -18.07 5.80
C ASP A 63 -9.56 -19.29 6.02
N ALA A 64 -10.48 -19.19 6.97
CA ALA A 64 -11.41 -20.26 7.33
C ALA A 64 -12.69 -20.25 6.48
N ASP A 65 -12.64 -19.68 5.27
CA ASP A 65 -13.78 -19.55 4.36
C ASP A 65 -13.89 -20.71 3.34
N GLY A 66 -12.99 -21.70 3.45
CA GLY A 66 -12.97 -22.87 2.56
C GLY A 66 -12.32 -22.62 1.19
N GLN A 67 -11.75 -21.45 0.94
CA GLN A 67 -11.15 -21.12 -0.36
C GLN A 67 -9.71 -21.64 -0.51
N HIS A 68 -9.15 -22.26 0.51
CA HIS A 68 -7.78 -22.81 0.49
C HIS A 68 -7.80 -24.31 0.78
N THR A 69 -6.93 -25.05 0.09
CA THR A 69 -6.77 -26.49 0.29
C THR A 69 -5.58 -26.82 1.20
N ILE A 70 -5.60 -28.00 1.82
CA ILE A 70 -4.47 -28.49 2.61
C ILE A 70 -3.26 -28.75 1.69
N GLU A 71 -3.49 -29.23 0.48
CA GLU A 71 -2.46 -29.47 -0.52
C GLU A 71 -1.69 -28.20 -0.87
N ASP A 72 -2.40 -27.07 -1.03
CA ASP A 72 -1.80 -25.78 -1.27
C ASP A 72 -1.00 -25.27 -0.06
N ALA A 73 -1.52 -25.46 1.16
CA ALA A 73 -0.80 -25.15 2.38
C ALA A 73 0.51 -25.94 2.48
N LEU A 74 0.48 -27.24 2.25
CA LEU A 74 1.69 -28.09 2.21
C LEU A 74 2.67 -27.69 1.11
N LYS A 75 2.14 -27.28 -0.05
CA LYS A 75 2.96 -26.82 -1.18
C LYS A 75 3.77 -25.58 -0.84
N ILE A 76 3.19 -24.59 -0.16
CA ILE A 76 3.93 -23.39 0.26
C ILE A 76 4.91 -23.67 1.40
N CYS A 77 4.59 -24.60 2.32
CA CYS A 77 5.53 -25.03 3.36
C CYS A 77 6.83 -25.60 2.78
N LYS A 78 6.75 -26.46 1.76
CA LYS A 78 7.92 -27.06 1.08
C LYS A 78 8.85 -26.00 0.49
N VAL A 79 8.37 -24.82 0.19
CA VAL A 79 9.20 -23.70 -0.29
C VAL A 79 9.95 -23.06 0.87
N ILE A 80 9.30 -22.89 2.03
CA ILE A 80 9.93 -22.36 3.24
C ILE A 80 11.01 -23.30 3.79
N GLU A 81 10.80 -24.61 3.75
CA GLU A 81 11.81 -25.60 4.14
C GLU A 81 13.15 -25.39 3.41
N LYS A 82 13.09 -24.99 2.15
CA LYS A 82 14.28 -24.73 1.32
C LYS A 82 14.84 -23.32 1.47
N SER A 83 14.01 -22.38 1.91
CA SER A 83 14.34 -20.94 2.00
C SER A 83 13.63 -20.33 3.20
N PRO A 84 14.18 -20.45 4.43
CA PRO A 84 13.49 -20.06 5.66
C PRO A 84 13.40 -18.54 5.88
N ASP A 85 14.15 -17.74 5.14
CA ASP A 85 14.25 -16.28 5.35
C ASP A 85 13.35 -15.48 4.38
N ILE A 86 12.33 -16.13 3.80
CA ILE A 86 11.39 -15.50 2.85
C ILE A 86 9.95 -15.57 3.35
N LEU A 87 9.09 -14.71 2.78
CA LEU A 87 7.64 -14.82 2.88
C LEU A 87 7.08 -15.48 1.61
N VAL A 88 6.31 -16.56 1.76
CA VAL A 88 5.65 -17.23 0.63
C VAL A 88 4.17 -16.91 0.62
N LEU A 89 3.63 -16.56 -0.54
CA LEU A 89 2.22 -16.28 -0.78
C LEU A 89 1.62 -17.31 -1.72
N GLY A 90 0.42 -17.77 -1.41
CA GLY A 90 -0.38 -18.53 -2.36
C GLY A 90 -0.97 -17.61 -3.41
N LYS A 91 -0.63 -17.77 -4.69
CA LYS A 91 -1.09 -16.95 -5.80
C LYS A 91 -2.25 -17.62 -6.52
N ARG A 92 -3.42 -16.99 -6.48
CA ARG A 92 -4.60 -17.42 -7.23
C ARG A 92 -4.56 -16.88 -8.66
N PHE A 93 -4.98 -17.69 -9.61
CA PHE A 93 -5.18 -17.24 -10.98
C PHE A 93 -6.57 -16.62 -11.14
N PHE A 94 -6.62 -15.37 -11.54
CA PHE A 94 -7.87 -14.68 -11.88
C PHE A 94 -8.16 -14.88 -13.38
N GLY A 95 -8.89 -15.94 -13.72
CA GLY A 95 -9.37 -16.22 -15.08
C GLY A 95 -10.38 -15.20 -15.59
N ASN A 96 -10.94 -15.47 -16.77
CA ASN A 96 -11.96 -14.59 -17.40
C ASN A 96 -13.29 -14.56 -16.64
N ASP A 97 -13.52 -15.52 -15.74
CA ASP A 97 -14.77 -15.67 -14.96
C ASP A 97 -14.82 -14.75 -13.73
N VAL A 98 -13.74 -13.98 -13.46
CA VAL A 98 -13.71 -13.04 -12.34
C VAL A 98 -14.44 -11.75 -12.72
N PRO A 99 -15.36 -11.23 -11.88
CA PRO A 99 -16.05 -9.98 -12.12
C PRO A 99 -15.06 -8.82 -12.42
N LEU A 100 -15.36 -8.02 -13.44
CA LEU A 100 -14.51 -6.89 -13.88
C LEU A 100 -14.10 -5.96 -12.72
N ARG A 101 -15.00 -5.75 -11.75
CA ARG A 101 -14.73 -4.93 -10.56
C ARG A 101 -13.60 -5.52 -9.71
N SER A 102 -13.57 -6.83 -9.49
CA SER A 102 -12.50 -7.51 -8.74
C SER A 102 -11.18 -7.50 -9.51
N ARG A 103 -11.22 -7.70 -10.83
CA ARG A 103 -10.03 -7.61 -11.70
C ARG A 103 -9.42 -6.22 -11.67
N PHE A 104 -10.23 -5.17 -11.78
CA PHE A 104 -9.77 -3.77 -11.71
C PHE A 104 -9.19 -3.44 -10.33
N GLY A 105 -9.87 -3.83 -9.25
CA GLY A 105 -9.40 -3.64 -7.88
C GLY A 105 -8.03 -4.29 -7.64
N ASN A 106 -7.89 -5.56 -8.04
CA ASN A 106 -6.62 -6.29 -7.93
C ASN A 106 -5.50 -5.69 -8.81
N ALA A 107 -5.82 -5.27 -10.04
CA ALA A 107 -4.84 -4.63 -10.92
C ALA A 107 -4.35 -3.30 -10.34
N MET A 108 -5.26 -2.49 -9.80
CA MET A 108 -4.92 -1.22 -9.15
C MET A 108 -4.08 -1.46 -7.88
N THR A 109 -4.46 -2.42 -7.04
CA THR A 109 -3.70 -2.77 -5.83
C THR A 109 -2.29 -3.24 -6.18
N ARG A 110 -2.13 -4.10 -7.19
CA ARG A 110 -0.82 -4.54 -7.70
C ARG A 110 0.03 -3.38 -8.19
N LEU A 111 -0.55 -2.49 -8.98
CA LEU A 111 0.15 -1.31 -9.48
C LEU A 111 0.63 -0.44 -8.34
N VAL A 112 -0.26 -0.09 -7.41
CA VAL A 112 0.06 0.71 -6.22
C VAL A 112 1.13 0.04 -5.37
N TYR A 113 1.01 -1.27 -5.14
CA TYR A 113 1.98 -2.05 -4.39
C TYR A 113 3.37 -2.05 -5.07
N LYS A 114 3.42 -2.35 -6.38
CA LYS A 114 4.67 -2.32 -7.16
C LYS A 114 5.32 -0.94 -7.13
N LEU A 115 4.53 0.11 -7.31
CA LEU A 115 5.01 1.48 -7.20
C LEU A 115 5.47 1.83 -5.79
N ALA A 116 4.88 1.20 -4.77
CA ALA A 116 5.18 1.44 -3.37
C ALA A 116 6.47 0.76 -2.89
N THR A 117 6.74 -0.45 -3.34
CA THR A 117 7.80 -1.32 -2.82
C THR A 117 8.90 -1.61 -3.83
N GLY A 118 8.65 -1.37 -5.11
CA GLY A 118 9.51 -1.83 -6.21
C GLY A 118 9.36 -3.32 -6.52
N VAL A 119 8.64 -4.08 -5.70
CA VAL A 119 8.44 -5.54 -5.84
C VAL A 119 7.13 -5.84 -6.54
N GLY A 120 7.13 -6.76 -7.49
CA GLY A 120 5.92 -7.23 -8.17
C GLY A 120 5.30 -8.39 -7.40
N VAL A 121 4.09 -8.22 -6.86
CA VAL A 121 3.26 -9.29 -6.29
C VAL A 121 1.96 -9.36 -7.07
N TYR A 122 1.59 -10.57 -7.52
CA TYR A 122 0.41 -10.78 -8.34
C TYR A 122 -0.88 -10.85 -7.51
N ASP A 123 -0.88 -11.61 -6.39
CA ASP A 123 -2.02 -11.71 -5.49
C ASP A 123 -1.71 -11.09 -4.11
N THR A 124 -1.93 -9.79 -3.99
CA THR A 124 -1.71 -9.06 -2.74
C THR A 124 -2.79 -9.31 -1.68
N GLN A 125 -3.88 -10.01 -2.03
CA GLN A 125 -5.05 -10.19 -1.18
C GLN A 125 -5.21 -11.64 -0.68
N THR A 126 -4.28 -12.53 -0.99
CA THR A 126 -4.33 -13.91 -0.51
C THR A 126 -4.16 -13.99 1.00
N GLY A 127 -5.00 -14.79 1.66
CA GLY A 127 -4.86 -15.14 3.08
C GLY A 127 -3.92 -16.33 3.32
N LEU A 128 -3.62 -17.10 2.25
CA LEU A 128 -2.69 -18.23 2.34
C LEU A 128 -1.25 -17.75 2.25
N ARG A 129 -0.56 -17.73 3.40
CA ARG A 129 0.82 -17.26 3.52
C ARG A 129 1.62 -18.19 4.40
N ALA A 130 2.91 -18.37 4.09
CA ALA A 130 3.81 -19.14 4.91
C ALA A 130 5.12 -18.39 5.17
N PHE A 131 5.68 -18.61 6.37
CA PHE A 131 6.98 -18.09 6.78
C PHE A 131 7.55 -18.93 7.92
N SER A 132 8.85 -18.87 8.13
CA SER A 132 9.50 -19.57 9.23
C SER A 132 9.44 -18.79 10.54
N TYR A 133 9.75 -19.44 11.66
CA TYR A 133 9.93 -18.85 12.99
C TYR A 133 10.82 -17.59 12.99
N LYS A 134 11.79 -17.49 12.07
CA LYS A 134 12.69 -16.32 11.97
C LYS A 134 11.99 -15.01 11.69
N LEU A 135 10.86 -15.06 10.98
CA LEU A 135 10.06 -13.87 10.67
C LEU A 135 9.06 -13.52 11.77
N MET A 136 8.89 -14.38 12.79
CA MET A 136 7.89 -14.20 13.86
C MET A 136 8.00 -12.85 14.58
N PRO A 137 9.20 -12.40 15.01
CA PRO A 137 9.33 -11.09 15.67
C PRO A 137 8.83 -9.94 14.81
N LEU A 138 9.15 -9.96 13.51
CA LEU A 138 8.67 -8.94 12.58
C LEU A 138 7.14 -9.01 12.42
N MET A 139 6.58 -10.21 12.26
CA MET A 139 5.14 -10.39 12.08
C MET A 139 4.33 -9.89 13.27
N LEU A 140 4.84 -10.05 14.49
CA LEU A 140 4.20 -9.56 15.70
C LEU A 140 4.29 -8.03 15.86
N ASP A 141 5.40 -7.40 15.43
CA ASP A 141 5.62 -5.95 15.53
C ASP A 141 4.84 -5.14 14.46
N ILE A 142 4.47 -5.74 13.35
CA ILE A 142 3.76 -5.04 12.26
C ILE A 142 2.40 -4.50 12.76
N LYS A 143 2.18 -3.21 12.51
CA LYS A 143 0.94 -2.50 12.88
C LYS A 143 -0.23 -2.92 12.01
N GLY A 144 -1.42 -2.86 12.60
CA GLY A 144 -2.70 -3.17 11.92
C GLY A 144 -3.50 -4.18 12.73
N GLU A 145 -4.80 -3.93 12.84
CA GLU A 145 -5.72 -4.78 13.61
C GLU A 145 -6.73 -5.49 12.72
N ARG A 146 -6.92 -4.99 11.48
CA ARG A 146 -7.90 -5.50 10.52
C ARG A 146 -7.19 -5.91 9.23
N TYR A 147 -7.82 -5.77 8.07
CA TYR A 147 -7.27 -6.14 6.76
C TYR A 147 -5.99 -5.37 6.37
N GLU A 148 -5.77 -4.19 6.95
CA GLU A 148 -4.52 -3.44 6.74
C GLU A 148 -3.27 -4.16 7.24
N TYR A 149 -3.38 -5.07 8.21
CA TYR A 149 -2.25 -5.86 8.70
C TYR A 149 -1.59 -6.65 7.58
N GLU A 150 -2.38 -7.37 6.79
CA GLU A 150 -1.87 -8.20 5.70
C GLU A 150 -1.16 -7.38 4.62
N MET A 151 -1.67 -6.18 4.33
CA MET A 151 -1.00 -5.25 3.42
C MET A 151 0.27 -4.67 4.03
N ASN A 152 0.25 -4.35 5.33
CA ASN A 152 1.44 -3.86 6.03
C ASN A 152 2.54 -4.92 6.08
N VAL A 153 2.21 -6.21 6.24
CA VAL A 153 3.17 -7.32 6.11
C VAL A 153 3.87 -7.26 4.75
N LEU A 154 3.10 -7.16 3.66
CA LEU A 154 3.67 -7.05 2.31
C LEU A 154 4.54 -5.79 2.15
N MET A 155 4.19 -4.69 2.79
CA MET A 155 4.95 -3.43 2.72
C MET A 155 6.23 -3.46 3.57
N GLU A 156 6.22 -4.13 4.72
CA GLU A 156 7.37 -4.18 5.63
C GLU A 156 8.40 -5.24 5.23
N CYS A 157 7.98 -6.39 4.67
CA CYS A 157 8.93 -7.43 4.24
C CYS A 157 10.02 -6.91 3.29
N PRO A 158 9.74 -6.23 2.16
CA PRO A 158 10.78 -5.70 1.29
C PRO A 158 11.66 -4.64 1.94
N LYS A 159 11.11 -3.85 2.89
CA LYS A 159 11.89 -2.84 3.63
C LYS A 159 12.92 -3.47 4.57
N ASN A 160 12.63 -4.67 5.05
CA ASN A 160 13.53 -5.44 5.92
C ASN A 160 14.36 -6.45 5.11
N GLY A 161 14.44 -6.32 3.78
CA GLY A 161 15.23 -7.20 2.93
C GLY A 161 14.66 -8.61 2.77
N ILE A 162 13.41 -8.84 3.19
CA ILE A 162 12.75 -10.14 3.09
C ILE A 162 12.16 -10.30 1.68
N GLU A 163 12.61 -11.33 0.98
CA GLU A 163 12.07 -11.70 -0.33
C GLU A 163 10.63 -12.21 -0.20
N ILE A 164 9.77 -11.81 -1.14
CA ILE A 164 8.41 -12.34 -1.26
C ILE A 164 8.34 -13.24 -2.48
N LYS A 165 7.99 -14.50 -2.27
CA LYS A 165 7.83 -15.49 -3.33
C LYS A 165 6.38 -15.92 -3.46
N GLU A 166 5.89 -16.02 -4.70
CA GLU A 166 4.54 -16.49 -4.99
C GLU A 166 4.56 -17.92 -5.51
N VAL A 167 3.60 -18.72 -5.05
CA VAL A 167 3.39 -20.11 -5.47
C VAL A 167 1.95 -20.26 -5.96
N ASP A 168 1.79 -20.79 -7.15
CA ASP A 168 0.46 -21.01 -7.76
C ASP A 168 -0.37 -21.99 -6.93
N ILE A 169 -1.57 -21.57 -6.56
CA ILE A 169 -2.54 -22.34 -5.79
C ILE A 169 -3.86 -22.45 -6.53
N ALA A 170 -4.70 -23.38 -6.10
CA ALA A 170 -6.06 -23.53 -6.61
C ALA A 170 -6.88 -22.24 -6.35
N THR A 171 -7.71 -21.88 -7.32
CA THR A 171 -8.68 -20.78 -7.16
C THR A 171 -10.05 -21.39 -6.95
N ILE A 172 -10.54 -21.36 -5.71
CA ILE A 172 -11.82 -21.93 -5.33
C ILE A 172 -12.82 -20.80 -5.09
N TYR A 173 -13.92 -20.80 -5.82
CA TYR A 173 -15.03 -19.88 -5.63
C TYR A 173 -16.18 -20.59 -4.92
N ILE A 174 -16.54 -20.11 -3.73
CA ILE A 174 -17.69 -20.60 -2.98
C ILE A 174 -18.77 -19.51 -3.04
N ASN A 175 -19.96 -19.85 -3.56
CA ASN A 175 -21.15 -18.99 -3.59
C ASN A 175 -20.89 -17.54 -4.04
N ASN A 176 -20.18 -17.33 -5.15
CA ASN A 176 -19.86 -16.00 -5.70
C ASN A 176 -19.21 -15.05 -4.67
N ASN A 177 -18.37 -15.56 -3.77
CA ASN A 177 -17.74 -14.80 -2.68
C ASN A 177 -18.71 -14.13 -1.69
N SER A 178 -19.88 -14.68 -1.48
CA SER A 178 -20.87 -14.14 -0.52
C SER A 178 -20.38 -14.16 0.93
N SER A 179 -19.36 -14.95 1.26
CA SER A 179 -18.73 -15.05 2.58
C SER A 179 -17.67 -13.97 2.86
N SER A 180 -17.36 -13.11 1.89
CA SER A 180 -16.37 -12.04 2.10
C SER A 180 -16.95 -10.91 2.96
N HIS A 181 -16.50 -10.80 4.19
CA HIS A 181 -16.81 -9.67 5.09
C HIS A 181 -16.01 -8.40 4.79
N PHE A 182 -15.28 -8.38 3.67
CA PHE A 182 -14.50 -7.22 3.22
C PHE A 182 -15.41 -6.06 2.77
N ASN A 183 -15.47 -5.00 3.57
CA ASN A 183 -16.14 -3.77 3.16
C ASN A 183 -15.24 -2.97 2.23
N VAL A 184 -15.51 -3.08 0.92
CA VAL A 184 -14.66 -2.52 -0.15
C VAL A 184 -14.28 -1.04 0.09
N LEU A 185 -15.19 -0.22 0.57
CA LEU A 185 -14.91 1.21 0.79
C LEU A 185 -14.14 1.46 2.09
N LYS A 186 -14.60 0.89 3.21
CA LYS A 186 -13.97 1.11 4.53
C LYS A 186 -12.58 0.49 4.64
N ASP A 187 -12.44 -0.74 4.18
CA ASP A 187 -11.19 -1.48 4.34
C ASP A 187 -10.15 -1.03 3.31
N SER A 188 -10.57 -0.73 2.07
CA SER A 188 -9.68 -0.06 1.10
C SER A 188 -9.21 1.30 1.61
N TYR A 189 -10.08 2.11 2.23
CA TYR A 189 -9.66 3.39 2.81
C TYR A 189 -8.60 3.20 3.90
N ARG A 190 -8.73 2.20 4.78
CA ARG A 190 -7.74 1.91 5.83
C ARG A 190 -6.40 1.48 5.25
N VAL A 191 -6.41 0.60 4.26
CA VAL A 191 -5.21 0.11 3.55
C VAL A 191 -4.50 1.25 2.82
N TYR A 192 -5.27 2.10 2.14
CA TYR A 192 -4.71 3.16 1.29
C TYR A 192 -4.71 4.54 1.94
N LYS A 193 -5.06 4.65 3.21
CA LYS A 193 -5.19 5.92 3.93
C LYS A 193 -4.03 6.89 3.74
N GLU A 194 -2.80 6.39 3.79
CA GLU A 194 -1.61 7.23 3.60
C GLU A 194 -1.47 7.68 2.13
N ILE A 195 -1.83 6.82 1.19
CA ILE A 195 -1.86 7.15 -0.24
C ILE A 195 -2.98 8.15 -0.52
N PHE A 196 -4.18 7.94 0.05
CA PHE A 196 -5.29 8.89 -0.09
C PHE A 196 -4.97 10.27 0.50
N LYS A 197 -4.27 10.33 1.64
CA LYS A 197 -3.82 11.61 2.20
C LYS A 197 -2.85 12.32 1.26
N PHE A 198 -1.89 11.57 0.70
CA PHE A 198 -0.94 12.13 -0.27
C PHE A 198 -1.65 12.63 -1.53
N CYS A 199 -2.56 11.84 -2.09
CA CYS A 199 -3.36 12.24 -3.25
C CYS A 199 -4.24 13.47 -2.93
N ALA A 200 -4.91 13.50 -1.79
CA ALA A 200 -5.72 14.62 -1.37
C ALA A 200 -4.89 15.90 -1.19
N ALA A 201 -3.73 15.82 -0.52
CA ALA A 201 -2.82 16.96 -0.38
C ALA A 201 -2.32 17.44 -1.75
N SER A 202 -2.00 16.54 -2.66
CA SER A 202 -1.54 16.86 -4.02
C SER A 202 -2.65 17.51 -4.85
N ILE A 203 -3.91 17.03 -4.74
CA ILE A 203 -5.07 17.64 -5.41
C ILE A 203 -5.30 19.08 -4.90
N VAL A 204 -5.24 19.29 -3.59
CA VAL A 204 -5.38 20.65 -3.02
C VAL A 204 -4.28 21.58 -3.56
N CYS A 205 -3.03 21.11 -3.55
CA CYS A 205 -1.92 21.91 -4.07
C CYS A 205 -2.04 22.17 -5.57
N PHE A 206 -2.51 21.20 -6.35
CA PHE A 206 -2.80 21.37 -7.76
C PHE A 206 -3.90 22.40 -8.03
N LEU A 207 -5.00 22.35 -7.29
CA LEU A 207 -6.09 23.31 -7.45
C LEU A 207 -5.63 24.75 -7.12
N VAL A 208 -4.83 24.91 -6.07
CA VAL A 208 -4.22 26.21 -5.71
C VAL A 208 -3.25 26.67 -6.80
N ASP A 209 -2.37 25.80 -7.28
CA ASP A 209 -1.41 26.09 -8.36
C ASP A 209 -2.14 26.53 -9.63
N TYR A 210 -3.15 25.77 -10.05
CA TYR A 210 -3.92 26.07 -11.25
C TYR A 210 -4.70 27.37 -11.14
N MET A 211 -5.33 27.62 -9.99
CA MET A 211 -6.06 28.86 -9.74
C MET A 211 -5.12 30.09 -9.78
N LEU A 212 -3.97 30.01 -9.12
CA LEU A 212 -2.96 31.06 -9.14
C LEU A 212 -2.38 31.28 -10.54
N TYR A 213 -2.18 30.21 -11.31
CA TYR A 213 -1.76 30.30 -12.70
C TYR A 213 -2.80 31.04 -13.56
N CYS A 214 -4.08 30.70 -13.46
CA CYS A 214 -5.15 31.39 -14.18
C CYS A 214 -5.27 32.88 -13.82
N LEU A 215 -5.17 33.21 -12.52
CA LEU A 215 -5.13 34.59 -12.06
C LEU A 215 -3.88 35.31 -12.59
N GLY A 216 -2.72 34.66 -12.55
CA GLY A 216 -1.49 35.21 -13.08
C GLY A 216 -1.61 35.58 -14.57
N LEU A 217 -2.23 34.74 -15.40
CA LEU A 217 -2.45 35.04 -16.82
C LEU A 217 -3.29 36.33 -17.02
N ILE A 218 -4.26 36.58 -16.13
CA ILE A 218 -5.08 37.83 -16.20
C ILE A 218 -4.23 39.05 -15.92
N PHE A 219 -3.40 39.01 -14.88
CA PHE A 219 -2.56 40.16 -14.47
C PHE A 219 -1.34 40.37 -15.37
N THR A 220 -0.89 39.35 -16.08
CA THR A 220 0.32 39.41 -16.93
C THR A 220 0.03 39.45 -18.43
N VAL A 221 -1.23 39.65 -18.82
CA VAL A 221 -1.67 39.65 -20.24
C VAL A 221 -0.87 40.63 -21.11
N SER A 222 -0.44 41.76 -20.55
CA SER A 222 0.36 42.80 -21.24
C SER A 222 1.78 42.35 -21.61
N LEU A 223 2.29 41.25 -21.03
CA LEU A 223 3.64 40.75 -21.29
C LEU A 223 3.75 39.89 -22.55
N GLY A 224 2.64 39.68 -23.25
CA GLY A 224 2.58 38.75 -24.37
C GLY A 224 2.48 37.28 -23.95
N LYS A 225 1.96 36.43 -24.86
CA LYS A 225 1.52 35.06 -24.55
C LYS A 225 2.59 34.17 -23.93
N GLY A 226 3.81 34.17 -24.48
CA GLY A 226 4.89 33.31 -23.97
C GLY A 226 5.38 33.72 -22.58
N LEU A 227 5.66 35.02 -22.38
CA LEU A 227 6.18 35.53 -21.12
C LEU A 227 5.14 35.50 -20.01
N SER A 228 3.88 35.83 -20.31
CA SER A 228 2.76 35.71 -19.40
C SER A 228 2.61 34.27 -18.88
N THR A 229 2.71 33.26 -19.75
CA THR A 229 2.64 31.85 -19.40
C THR A 229 3.76 31.48 -18.39
N VAL A 230 5.00 31.87 -18.68
CA VAL A 230 6.17 31.57 -17.83
C VAL A 230 6.05 32.24 -16.46
N VAL A 231 5.80 33.55 -16.44
CA VAL A 231 5.70 34.33 -15.19
C VAL A 231 4.59 33.81 -14.30
N SER A 232 3.41 33.56 -14.86
CA SER A 232 2.26 33.02 -14.13
C SER A 232 2.54 31.62 -13.58
N ASN A 233 3.20 30.75 -14.37
CA ASN A 233 3.57 29.41 -13.92
C ASN A 233 4.60 29.43 -12.78
N VAL A 234 5.64 30.26 -12.87
CA VAL A 234 6.66 30.37 -11.83
C VAL A 234 6.05 30.88 -10.52
N PHE A 235 5.24 31.94 -10.59
CA PHE A 235 4.57 32.51 -9.42
C PHE A 235 3.65 31.48 -8.72
N ALA A 236 2.77 30.83 -9.48
CA ALA A 236 1.90 29.78 -8.97
C ALA A 236 2.68 28.66 -8.30
N ARG A 237 3.77 28.20 -8.94
CA ARG A 237 4.59 27.10 -8.46
C ARG A 237 5.34 27.42 -7.16
N ILE A 238 5.83 28.64 -6.98
CA ILE A 238 6.48 29.03 -5.73
C ILE A 238 5.51 28.88 -4.55
N ILE A 239 4.29 29.42 -4.68
CA ILE A 239 3.30 29.36 -3.61
C ILE A 239 2.82 27.94 -3.36
N SER A 240 2.48 27.21 -4.42
CA SER A 240 1.99 25.82 -4.30
C SER A 240 3.04 24.86 -3.75
N SER A 241 4.35 25.08 -4.03
CA SER A 241 5.43 24.28 -3.48
C SER A 241 5.61 24.45 -1.97
N ILE A 242 5.45 25.66 -1.45
CA ILE A 242 5.50 25.93 0.00
C ILE A 242 4.32 25.23 0.70
N LEU A 243 3.12 25.30 0.10
CA LEU A 243 1.92 24.62 0.61
C LEU A 243 2.13 23.10 0.60
N ASN A 244 2.62 22.55 -0.51
CA ASN A 244 2.85 21.10 -0.68
C ASN A 244 3.88 20.56 0.33
N PHE A 245 5.00 21.26 0.52
CA PHE A 245 5.98 20.92 1.55
C PHE A 245 5.35 20.86 2.94
N THR A 246 4.56 21.88 3.28
CA THR A 246 3.91 21.99 4.59
C THR A 246 2.91 20.85 4.83
N LEU A 247 2.06 20.55 3.83
CA LEU A 247 1.08 19.45 3.90
C LEU A 247 1.77 18.10 3.97
N ASN A 248 2.75 17.84 3.11
CA ASN A 248 3.47 16.56 3.10
C ASN A 248 4.22 16.34 4.42
N LYS A 249 4.90 17.34 4.97
CA LYS A 249 5.60 17.23 6.24
C LYS A 249 4.67 17.00 7.42
N LYS A 250 3.59 17.80 7.56
CA LYS A 250 2.72 17.80 8.74
C LYS A 250 1.63 16.73 8.70
N VAL A 251 1.05 16.46 7.53
CA VAL A 251 -0.17 15.65 7.38
C VAL A 251 0.12 14.26 6.81
N VAL A 252 0.92 14.19 5.73
CA VAL A 252 1.16 12.95 5.00
C VAL A 252 2.19 12.08 5.71
N PHE A 253 3.42 12.57 5.84
CA PHE A 253 4.55 11.78 6.34
C PHE A 253 4.81 11.93 7.83
N LYS A 254 4.22 12.92 8.51
CA LYS A 254 4.34 13.19 9.97
C LYS A 254 5.77 13.05 10.50
N ARG A 255 6.77 13.49 9.74
CA ARG A 255 8.18 13.26 10.07
C ARG A 255 8.67 14.25 11.15
N LYS A 256 9.21 13.68 12.23
CA LYS A 256 10.02 14.38 13.22
C LYS A 256 11.48 14.21 12.79
N GLY A 257 12.17 15.27 12.38
CA GLY A 257 13.57 15.21 11.96
C GLY A 257 14.07 16.57 11.53
N ASN A 258 15.37 16.68 11.21
CA ASN A 258 16.00 17.95 10.83
C ASN A 258 15.30 18.58 9.61
N THR A 259 14.47 19.56 9.91
CA THR A 259 13.58 20.24 8.96
C THR A 259 14.35 20.90 7.82
N LEU A 260 15.56 21.42 8.11
CA LEU A 260 16.34 22.15 7.12
C LEU A 260 16.86 21.24 6.01
N LYS A 261 17.41 20.06 6.38
CA LYS A 261 17.92 19.10 5.39
C LYS A 261 16.82 18.52 4.51
N LEU A 262 15.66 18.23 5.12
CA LEU A 262 14.49 17.73 4.40
C LEU A 262 13.90 18.81 3.47
N ALA A 263 13.85 20.06 3.94
CA ALA A 263 13.40 21.20 3.15
C ALA A 263 14.35 21.45 1.96
N ALA A 264 15.66 21.44 2.18
CA ALA A 264 16.65 21.64 1.11
C ALA A 264 16.48 20.58 -0.01
N SER A 265 16.36 19.29 0.33
CA SER A 265 16.13 18.22 -0.65
C SER A 265 14.81 18.38 -1.39
N TYR A 266 13.76 18.79 -0.66
CA TYR A 266 12.45 19.03 -1.26
C TYR A 266 12.46 20.23 -2.21
N PHE A 267 13.06 21.35 -1.82
CA PHE A 267 13.13 22.53 -2.67
C PHE A 267 14.04 22.33 -3.89
N LEU A 268 15.11 21.53 -3.77
CA LEU A 268 15.90 21.14 -4.93
C LEU A 268 15.05 20.33 -5.94
N LEU A 269 14.25 19.39 -5.47
CA LEU A 269 13.29 18.70 -6.31
C LEU A 269 12.26 19.65 -6.91
N ALA A 270 11.72 20.59 -6.11
CA ALA A 270 10.73 21.55 -6.57
C ALA A 270 11.30 22.44 -7.69
N LEU A 271 12.56 22.85 -7.60
CA LEU A 271 13.28 23.58 -8.67
C LEU A 271 13.42 22.74 -9.95
N PHE A 272 13.80 21.47 -9.81
CA PHE A 272 13.91 20.56 -10.95
C PHE A 272 12.54 20.37 -11.64
N ILE A 273 11.49 20.16 -10.84
CA ILE A 273 10.12 20.05 -11.36
C ILE A 273 9.66 21.34 -12.02
N LEU A 274 9.94 22.50 -11.41
CA LEU A 274 9.59 23.80 -11.97
C LEU A 274 10.25 24.01 -13.34
N ALA A 275 11.55 23.75 -13.45
CA ALA A 275 12.28 23.90 -14.71
C ALA A 275 11.72 22.98 -15.80
N GLY A 276 11.57 21.68 -15.50
CA GLY A 276 11.03 20.69 -16.44
C GLY A 276 9.56 20.98 -16.82
N ASN A 277 8.73 21.28 -15.84
CA ASN A 277 7.32 21.62 -16.05
C ASN A 277 7.17 22.87 -16.94
N THR A 278 7.93 23.92 -16.65
CA THR A 278 7.89 25.16 -17.44
C THR A 278 8.34 24.95 -18.88
N LEU A 279 9.38 24.13 -19.08
CA LEU A 279 9.92 23.83 -20.39
C LEU A 279 8.93 23.02 -21.24
N VAL A 280 8.34 21.96 -20.65
CA VAL A 280 7.33 21.15 -21.33
C VAL A 280 6.05 21.95 -21.59
N LEU A 281 5.61 22.77 -20.64
CA LEU A 281 4.46 23.65 -20.80
C LEU A 281 4.67 24.63 -21.96
N LYS A 282 5.84 25.27 -22.02
CA LYS A 282 6.21 26.18 -23.10
C LYS A 282 6.22 25.46 -24.46
N MET A 283 6.79 24.27 -24.53
CA MET A 283 6.79 23.44 -25.73
C MET A 283 5.36 23.12 -26.20
N PHE A 284 4.47 22.75 -25.30
CA PHE A 284 3.08 22.47 -25.65
C PHE A 284 2.33 23.68 -26.17
N VAL A 285 2.58 24.86 -25.58
CA VAL A 285 1.90 26.11 -25.97
C VAL A 285 2.48 26.72 -27.24
N GLU A 286 3.81 26.74 -27.39
CA GLU A 286 4.46 27.45 -28.53
C GLU A 286 4.71 26.55 -29.74
N VAL A 287 5.07 25.27 -29.54
CA VAL A 287 5.40 24.34 -30.62
C VAL A 287 4.19 23.54 -31.09
N LEU A 288 3.41 22.99 -30.14
CA LEU A 288 2.25 22.17 -30.43
C LEU A 288 0.94 22.99 -30.52
N ASN A 289 0.99 24.29 -30.29
CA ASN A 289 -0.15 25.21 -30.32
C ASN A 289 -1.35 24.75 -29.45
N ILE A 290 -1.07 24.03 -28.35
CA ILE A 290 -2.11 23.61 -27.42
C ILE A 290 -2.51 24.84 -26.57
N GLU A 291 -3.82 24.98 -26.29
CA GLU A 291 -4.30 26.02 -25.39
C GLU A 291 -3.58 25.96 -24.02
N SER A 292 -3.11 27.11 -23.51
CA SER A 292 -2.28 27.21 -22.30
C SER A 292 -2.91 26.52 -21.07
N LYS A 293 -4.23 26.58 -20.92
CA LYS A 293 -4.94 25.92 -19.81
C LYS A 293 -4.91 24.39 -19.94
N VAL A 294 -5.14 23.87 -21.14
CA VAL A 294 -5.11 22.42 -21.44
C VAL A 294 -3.66 21.89 -21.32
N ALA A 295 -2.70 22.61 -21.91
CA ALA A 295 -1.28 22.29 -21.81
C ALA A 295 -0.82 22.20 -20.35
N LYS A 296 -1.28 23.13 -19.50
CA LYS A 296 -0.99 23.11 -18.07
C LYS A 296 -1.53 21.86 -17.37
N LEU A 297 -2.77 21.44 -17.65
CA LEU A 297 -3.36 20.22 -17.07
C LEU A 297 -2.54 18.97 -17.43
N ILE A 298 -2.18 18.83 -18.69
CA ILE A 298 -1.38 17.67 -19.18
C ILE A 298 0.00 17.67 -18.51
N THR A 299 0.66 18.82 -18.48
CA THR A 299 1.99 18.96 -17.88
C THR A 299 1.97 18.65 -16.39
N GLU A 300 0.96 19.11 -15.65
CA GLU A 300 0.82 18.81 -14.23
C GLU A 300 0.63 17.32 -13.97
N LEU A 301 -0.14 16.61 -14.78
CA LEU A 301 -0.32 15.16 -14.63
C LEU A 301 1.01 14.41 -14.82
N ILE A 302 1.80 14.79 -15.82
CA ILE A 302 3.12 14.18 -16.08
C ILE A 302 4.04 14.40 -14.87
N PHE A 303 4.18 15.64 -14.43
CA PHE A 303 5.09 15.98 -13.34
C PHE A 303 4.59 15.56 -11.95
N PHE A 304 3.28 15.37 -11.76
CA PHE A 304 2.73 14.72 -10.58
C PHE A 304 3.26 13.28 -10.42
N ILE A 305 3.23 12.51 -11.48
CA ILE A 305 3.73 11.13 -11.48
C ILE A 305 5.23 11.11 -11.18
N ILE A 306 6.02 11.95 -11.87
CA ILE A 306 7.47 12.06 -11.68
C ILE A 306 7.80 12.48 -10.23
N SER A 307 7.11 13.50 -9.72
CA SER A 307 7.29 14.02 -8.36
C SER A 307 6.99 12.98 -7.30
N TRP A 308 5.91 12.23 -7.47
CA TRP A 308 5.55 11.17 -6.55
C TRP A 308 6.64 10.09 -6.46
N PHE A 309 7.16 9.63 -7.60
CA PHE A 309 8.27 8.66 -7.62
C PHE A 309 9.50 9.17 -6.89
N ILE A 310 9.95 10.40 -7.20
CA ILE A 310 11.16 10.96 -6.62
C ILE A 310 10.98 11.22 -5.11
N GLN A 311 9.86 11.77 -4.69
CA GLN A 311 9.59 12.01 -3.27
C GLN A 311 9.61 10.71 -2.48
N LYS A 312 8.95 9.67 -2.97
CA LYS A 312 8.83 8.40 -2.29
C LYS A 312 10.15 7.65 -2.17
N PHE A 313 10.90 7.55 -3.27
CA PHE A 313 12.10 6.69 -3.33
C PHE A 313 13.39 7.40 -2.94
N LEU A 314 13.46 8.73 -3.07
CA LEU A 314 14.68 9.48 -2.80
C LEU A 314 14.58 10.38 -1.56
N ILE A 315 13.49 11.13 -1.38
CA ILE A 315 13.40 12.15 -0.33
C ILE A 315 12.90 11.57 0.99
N PHE A 316 11.84 10.78 0.94
CA PHE A 316 11.17 10.25 2.14
C PHE A 316 11.49 8.79 2.41
N LYS A 317 12.51 8.20 1.75
CA LYS A 317 13.04 6.89 2.09
C LYS A 317 13.52 6.93 3.55
N LYS A 318 13.01 6.02 4.40
CA LYS A 318 13.53 5.84 5.77
C LYS A 318 15.00 5.43 5.66
N ARG A 319 15.92 6.22 6.21
CA ARG A 319 17.29 5.76 6.46
C ARG A 319 17.28 4.84 7.67
N GLU A 320 18.01 3.75 7.58
CA GLU A 320 18.21 2.74 8.65
C GLU A 320 18.96 3.29 9.88
N GLU A 321 19.32 4.56 9.92
CA GLU A 321 20.16 5.15 10.96
C GLU A 321 19.42 5.80 12.14
N GLU A 322 18.08 5.67 12.24
CA GLU A 322 17.32 6.25 13.37
C GLU A 322 16.76 5.17 14.34
N VAL A 323 17.42 4.00 14.43
CA VAL A 323 17.16 3.00 15.46
C VAL A 323 18.47 2.75 16.22
N VAL A 324 18.82 3.66 17.11
CA VAL A 324 19.68 3.45 18.28
C VAL A 324 19.03 4.14 19.46
#